data_452160f03477c10da4d6f8a3a67b34d8
#
_entry.id   452160f03477c10da4d6f8a3a67b34d8
#
_cell.length_a   1.000
_cell.length_b   1.000
_cell.length_c   1.000
_cell.angle_alpha   90.00
_cell.angle_beta   90.00
_cell.angle_gamma   90.00
#
_symmetry.space_group_name_H-M   'P 1'
#
loop_
_entity.id
_entity.type
_entity.pdbx_description
1 polymer ?
#
loop_
_entity_poly.entity_id
_entity_poly.type
_entity_poly.pdbx_seq_one_letter_code
_entity_poly.pdbx_strand_id
1 'polypeptide(L)'
;MSQAVGVVISARRAICRMQAVQARAIAQVSRARGGARWVADELAPELRLSRETTATRVALAKALVSRMPCLLAAMTEGELDIEKARQAFDGVAVLSDDLARQADEILADRIGEKNPSNWRKTVTRVVASLDPEGQRARAEARRKQRRVELHHEPDAMASLWAYLPVEIATAVYARIDMLARKLRVGDETRTMDQLRADVLAELLLGKGWEGLAAQVFIHIPLDTALGIRDDGCELVGHGPIPGEIGRQLMNQPGSVWRKVLTDPVSGTVRDIGRTRYRPPADLAELVRVRDRTCRAPGCNRPAQRCDADHCTAWSQNGDTCEHNLCCLCRHHHGLKDEPGWTFEFDPDTADLTVTTPTGRSYSTRPEPLLDPPPPKITNGPPPF
;
A
#
# COMPACT_ATOMS: atom_id res chain seq x y z
N MET A 1 42.44 -13.10 -14.76
CA MET A 1 41.49 -12.65 -13.73
C MET A 1 41.86 -11.27 -13.16
N SER A 2 43.08 -11.02 -12.72
CA SER A 2 43.54 -9.70 -12.19
C SER A 2 43.34 -8.53 -13.16
N GLN A 3 43.64 -8.71 -14.45
CA GLN A 3 43.49 -7.68 -15.48
C GLN A 3 41.99 -7.28 -15.69
N ALA A 4 41.10 -8.26 -15.70
CA ALA A 4 39.64 -7.99 -15.82
C ALA A 4 39.10 -7.20 -14.62
N VAL A 5 39.56 -7.52 -13.42
CA VAL A 5 39.19 -6.73 -12.20
C VAL A 5 39.72 -5.31 -12.31
N GLY A 6 40.92 -5.09 -12.84
CA GLY A 6 41.44 -3.73 -13.09
C GLY A 6 40.58 -2.93 -14.05
N VAL A 7 40.08 -3.56 -15.12
CA VAL A 7 39.14 -2.95 -16.06
C VAL A 7 37.85 -2.55 -15.38
N VAL A 8 37.28 -3.43 -14.53
CA VAL A 8 36.04 -3.12 -13.79
C VAL A 8 36.23 -1.90 -12.88
N ILE A 9 37.34 -1.82 -12.15
CA ILE A 9 37.67 -0.70 -11.27
C ILE A 9 37.79 0.61 -12.08
N SER A 10 38.53 0.55 -13.19
CA SER A 10 38.73 1.72 -14.06
C SER A 10 37.42 2.21 -14.68
N ALA A 11 36.61 1.28 -15.16
CA ALA A 11 35.28 1.58 -15.68
C ALA A 11 34.37 2.22 -14.62
N ARG A 12 34.34 1.68 -13.39
CA ARG A 12 33.61 2.27 -12.27
C ARG A 12 34.02 3.72 -12.02
N ARG A 13 35.34 3.97 -11.94
CA ARG A 13 35.87 5.34 -11.75
C ARG A 13 35.44 6.29 -12.88
N ALA A 14 35.49 5.81 -14.14
CA ALA A 14 35.04 6.58 -15.29
C ALA A 14 33.53 6.92 -15.20
N ILE A 15 32.69 5.97 -14.79
CA ILE A 15 31.26 6.18 -14.60
C ILE A 15 31.02 7.27 -13.54
N CYS A 16 31.71 7.21 -12.37
CA CYS A 16 31.59 8.21 -11.34
C CYS A 16 31.93 9.64 -11.85
N ARG A 17 32.99 9.77 -12.63
CA ARG A 17 33.39 11.04 -13.26
C ARG A 17 32.33 11.57 -14.23
N MET A 18 31.79 10.69 -15.07
CA MET A 18 30.73 11.06 -16.01
C MET A 18 29.45 11.47 -15.29
N GLN A 19 29.11 10.81 -14.19
CA GLN A 19 27.98 11.20 -13.33
C GLN A 19 28.19 12.59 -12.68
N ALA A 20 29.41 12.92 -12.27
CA ALA A 20 29.76 14.25 -11.78
C ALA A 20 29.60 15.33 -12.86
N VAL A 21 30.04 15.05 -14.09
CA VAL A 21 29.85 15.95 -15.25
C VAL A 21 28.36 16.14 -15.52
N GLN A 22 27.58 15.06 -15.56
CA GLN A 22 26.14 15.13 -15.76
C GLN A 22 25.45 15.95 -14.67
N ALA A 23 25.82 15.76 -13.39
CA ALA A 23 25.27 16.54 -12.28
C ALA A 23 25.55 18.03 -12.44
N ARG A 24 26.77 18.43 -12.82
CA ARG A 24 27.11 19.83 -13.08
C ARG A 24 26.30 20.40 -14.24
N ALA A 25 26.15 19.66 -15.33
CA ALA A 25 25.36 20.09 -16.50
C ALA A 25 23.88 20.29 -16.12
N ILE A 26 23.27 19.36 -15.41
CA ILE A 26 21.88 19.46 -14.93
C ILE A 26 21.72 20.68 -14.01
N ALA A 27 22.64 20.91 -13.08
CA ALA A 27 22.61 22.08 -12.21
C ALA A 27 22.76 23.38 -12.99
N GLN A 28 23.59 23.40 -14.03
CA GLN A 28 23.75 24.57 -14.94
C GLN A 28 22.47 24.86 -15.69
N VAL A 29 21.81 23.86 -16.30
CA VAL A 29 20.51 24.02 -16.95
C VAL A 29 19.48 24.58 -15.97
N SER A 30 19.41 24.01 -14.74
CA SER A 30 18.49 24.49 -13.73
C SER A 30 18.74 25.96 -13.35
N ARG A 31 20.00 26.37 -13.25
CA ARG A 31 20.38 27.77 -12.97
C ARG A 31 20.03 28.71 -14.12
N ALA A 32 20.31 28.31 -15.35
CA ALA A 32 19.99 29.09 -16.53
C ALA A 32 18.48 29.32 -16.71
N ARG A 33 17.68 28.39 -16.21
CA ARG A 33 16.19 28.49 -16.17
C ARG A 33 15.66 29.17 -14.89
N GLY A 34 16.48 29.82 -14.10
CA GLY A 34 16.08 30.49 -12.86
C GLY A 34 15.55 29.50 -11.79
N GLY A 35 15.95 28.25 -11.83
CA GLY A 35 15.46 27.21 -10.91
C GLY A 35 14.01 26.76 -11.18
N ALA A 36 13.47 27.05 -12.37
CA ALA A 36 12.09 26.77 -12.75
C ALA A 36 11.70 25.31 -12.47
N ARG A 37 10.47 25.11 -12.01
CA ARG A 37 9.90 23.79 -11.71
C ARG A 37 9.79 22.86 -12.93
N TRP A 38 9.86 23.44 -14.16
CA TRP A 38 9.73 22.73 -15.43
C TRP A 38 11.04 22.13 -15.97
N VAL A 39 12.18 22.32 -15.28
CA VAL A 39 13.48 21.75 -15.71
C VAL A 39 13.42 20.24 -15.81
N ALA A 40 12.70 19.59 -14.92
CA ALA A 40 12.52 18.14 -14.98
C ALA A 40 11.72 17.71 -16.21
N ASP A 41 10.72 18.47 -16.60
CA ASP A 41 9.89 18.20 -17.79
C ASP A 41 10.68 18.38 -19.09
N GLU A 42 11.59 19.34 -19.14
CA GLU A 42 12.51 19.59 -20.27
C GLU A 42 13.55 18.46 -20.43
N LEU A 43 14.10 17.98 -19.31
CA LEU A 43 15.15 16.96 -19.31
C LEU A 43 14.65 15.51 -19.37
N ALA A 44 13.42 15.24 -18.94
CA ALA A 44 12.90 13.89 -18.86
C ALA A 44 12.87 13.16 -20.21
N PRO A 45 12.41 13.76 -21.32
CA PRO A 45 12.44 13.14 -22.65
C PRO A 45 13.86 12.85 -23.13
N GLU A 46 14.78 13.78 -22.96
CA GLU A 46 16.18 13.64 -23.38
C GLU A 46 16.90 12.53 -22.63
N LEU A 47 16.59 12.40 -21.34
CA LEU A 47 17.16 11.34 -20.48
C LEU A 47 16.42 10.01 -20.60
N ARG A 48 15.27 9.98 -21.30
CA ARG A 48 14.35 8.83 -21.40
C ARG A 48 13.94 8.28 -20.00
N LEU A 49 13.61 9.20 -19.11
CA LEU A 49 13.22 8.90 -17.73
C LEU A 49 11.83 9.47 -17.44
N SER A 50 11.20 8.95 -16.36
CA SER A 50 10.00 9.59 -15.85
C SER A 50 10.32 11.01 -15.31
N ARG A 51 9.31 11.88 -15.34
CA ARG A 51 9.40 13.23 -14.77
C ARG A 51 9.87 13.21 -13.31
N GLU A 52 9.33 12.31 -12.52
CA GLU A 52 9.66 12.17 -11.09
C GLU A 52 11.11 11.76 -10.85
N THR A 53 11.59 10.77 -11.61
CA THR A 53 13.00 10.36 -11.57
C THR A 53 13.91 11.51 -11.97
N THR A 54 13.52 12.27 -12.99
CA THR A 54 14.29 13.42 -13.47
C THR A 54 14.27 14.56 -12.44
N ALA A 55 13.14 14.84 -11.79
CA ALA A 55 13.05 15.83 -10.73
C ALA A 55 13.97 15.49 -9.54
N THR A 56 14.03 14.22 -9.16
CA THR A 56 14.97 13.75 -8.14
C THR A 56 16.43 13.94 -8.55
N ARG A 57 16.77 13.68 -9.81
CA ARG A 57 18.13 13.93 -10.36
C ARG A 57 18.48 15.42 -10.39
N VAL A 58 17.54 16.28 -10.76
CA VAL A 58 17.72 17.73 -10.72
C VAL A 58 17.95 18.23 -9.30
N ALA A 59 17.17 17.75 -8.33
CA ALA A 59 17.34 18.09 -6.92
C ALA A 59 18.72 17.68 -6.38
N LEU A 60 19.13 16.43 -6.67
CA LEU A 60 20.45 15.92 -6.30
C LEU A 60 21.57 16.74 -6.96
N ALA A 61 21.49 17.03 -8.24
CA ALA A 61 22.47 17.82 -8.98
C ALA A 61 22.64 19.23 -8.41
N LYS A 62 21.54 19.89 -8.10
CA LYS A 62 21.55 21.21 -7.43
C LYS A 62 22.24 21.12 -6.06
N ALA A 63 21.88 20.15 -5.27
CA ALA A 63 22.44 19.97 -3.93
C ALA A 63 23.94 19.66 -3.97
N LEU A 64 24.38 18.80 -4.88
CA LEU A 64 25.81 18.51 -5.09
C LEU A 64 26.62 19.75 -5.40
N VAL A 65 26.08 20.66 -6.22
CA VAL A 65 26.79 21.89 -6.58
C VAL A 65 26.75 22.95 -5.47
N SER A 66 25.65 23.08 -4.71
CA SER A 66 25.46 24.18 -3.79
C SER A 66 25.72 23.83 -2.31
N ARG A 67 25.42 22.58 -1.92
CA ARG A 67 25.45 22.12 -0.53
C ARG A 67 26.48 21.05 -0.25
N MET A 68 26.91 20.30 -1.32
CA MET A 68 27.81 19.15 -1.18
C MET A 68 28.95 19.17 -2.21
N PRO A 69 29.72 20.28 -2.33
CA PRO A 69 30.79 20.43 -3.31
C PRO A 69 31.97 19.46 -3.09
N CYS A 70 32.26 19.07 -1.85
CA CYS A 70 33.35 18.13 -1.54
C CYS A 70 33.02 16.72 -2.04
N LEU A 71 31.78 16.23 -1.84
CA LEU A 71 31.33 14.97 -2.38
C LEU A 71 31.25 14.99 -3.93
N LEU A 72 30.90 16.12 -4.54
CA LEU A 72 30.96 16.31 -5.97
C LEU A 72 32.41 16.25 -6.49
N ALA A 73 33.37 16.79 -5.76
CA ALA A 73 34.80 16.66 -6.07
C ALA A 73 35.24 15.18 -6.00
N ALA A 74 34.88 14.46 -4.96
CA ALA A 74 35.16 13.03 -4.84
C ALA A 74 34.54 12.20 -5.97
N MET A 75 33.34 12.57 -6.45
CA MET A 75 32.77 11.95 -7.67
C MET A 75 33.64 12.25 -8.89
N THR A 76 34.22 13.44 -9.01
CA THR A 76 35.09 13.84 -10.13
C THR A 76 36.40 13.08 -10.11
N GLU A 77 36.92 12.74 -8.93
CA GLU A 77 38.11 11.87 -8.77
C GLU A 77 37.77 10.37 -9.00
N GLY A 78 36.50 10.02 -9.04
CA GLY A 78 36.03 8.65 -9.26
C GLY A 78 35.98 7.80 -7.98
N GLU A 79 35.99 8.45 -6.82
CA GLU A 79 35.98 7.80 -5.50
C GLU A 79 34.56 7.57 -4.96
N LEU A 80 33.64 8.44 -5.33
CA LEU A 80 32.24 8.37 -4.89
C LEU A 80 31.30 8.14 -6.08
N ASP A 81 30.44 7.13 -5.98
CA ASP A 81 29.39 6.86 -6.95
C ASP A 81 28.10 7.64 -6.64
N ILE A 82 27.22 7.72 -7.65
CA ILE A 82 25.96 8.46 -7.56
C ILE A 82 25.02 7.94 -6.48
N GLU A 83 25.06 6.63 -6.19
CA GLU A 83 24.18 6.03 -5.17
C GLU A 83 24.60 6.48 -3.76
N LYS A 84 25.90 6.50 -3.47
CA LYS A 84 26.41 7.04 -2.20
C LYS A 84 26.18 8.55 -2.11
N ALA A 85 26.34 9.29 -3.22
CA ALA A 85 26.02 10.72 -3.26
C ALA A 85 24.53 10.97 -2.97
N ARG A 86 23.63 10.14 -3.49
CA ARG A 86 22.21 10.19 -3.21
C ARG A 86 21.91 9.89 -1.75
N GLN A 87 22.52 8.85 -1.17
CA GLN A 87 22.34 8.53 0.25
C GLN A 87 22.78 9.69 1.15
N ALA A 88 23.88 10.40 0.78
CA ALA A 88 24.30 11.59 1.49
C ALA A 88 23.26 12.71 1.33
N PHE A 89 22.80 12.98 0.10
CA PHE A 89 21.75 13.96 -0.18
C PHE A 89 20.49 13.72 0.64
N ASP A 90 19.97 12.51 0.64
CA ASP A 90 18.79 12.13 1.43
C ASP A 90 19.02 12.37 2.93
N GLY A 91 20.22 12.07 3.43
CA GLY A 91 20.58 12.28 4.82
C GLY A 91 20.69 13.75 5.22
N VAL A 92 21.35 14.58 4.40
CA VAL A 92 21.55 16.01 4.71
C VAL A 92 20.35 16.89 4.34
N ALA A 93 19.33 16.35 3.70
CA ALA A 93 18.13 17.09 3.27
C ALA A 93 17.43 17.81 4.43
N VAL A 94 17.56 17.29 5.63
CA VAL A 94 16.95 17.82 6.86
C VAL A 94 17.75 18.93 7.53
N LEU A 95 18.97 19.19 7.09
CA LEU A 95 19.88 20.20 7.64
C LEU A 95 19.68 21.54 6.94
N SER A 96 20.06 22.63 7.62
CA SER A 96 20.27 23.94 6.98
C SER A 96 21.41 23.86 5.95
N ASP A 97 21.52 24.85 5.07
CA ASP A 97 22.59 24.88 4.06
C ASP A 97 23.99 24.90 4.68
N ASP A 98 24.15 25.61 5.80
CA ASP A 98 25.44 25.70 6.49
C ASP A 98 25.82 24.38 7.17
N LEU A 99 24.88 23.73 7.85
CA LEU A 99 25.11 22.42 8.45
C LEU A 99 25.30 21.33 7.37
N ALA A 100 24.64 21.47 6.23
CA ALA A 100 24.84 20.54 5.11
C ALA A 100 26.24 20.64 4.50
N ARG A 101 26.83 21.86 4.42
CA ARG A 101 28.21 22.06 3.98
C ARG A 101 29.22 21.49 5.00
N GLN A 102 28.98 21.68 6.29
CA GLN A 102 29.79 21.05 7.33
C GLN A 102 29.69 19.50 7.25
N ALA A 103 28.50 18.97 7.00
CA ALA A 103 28.32 17.54 6.80
C ALA A 103 29.09 17.03 5.55
N ASP A 104 29.09 17.81 4.47
CA ASP A 104 29.80 17.50 3.22
C ASP A 104 31.30 17.36 3.44
N GLU A 105 31.93 18.31 4.13
CA GLU A 105 33.36 18.27 4.49
C GLU A 105 33.68 17.02 5.32
N ILE A 106 32.91 16.77 6.39
CA ILE A 106 33.12 15.62 7.27
C ILE A 106 32.91 14.30 6.52
N LEU A 107 31.93 14.25 5.61
CA LEU A 107 31.61 13.05 4.85
C LEU A 107 32.66 12.77 3.78
N ALA A 108 33.21 13.79 3.14
CA ALA A 108 34.28 13.66 2.14
C ALA A 108 35.50 12.94 2.74
N ASP A 109 35.91 13.32 3.95
CA ASP A 109 37.03 12.65 4.66
C ASP A 109 36.73 11.21 5.05
N ARG A 110 35.45 10.80 5.02
CA ARG A 110 35.02 9.48 5.49
C ARG A 110 34.54 8.56 4.38
N ILE A 111 34.72 8.91 3.12
CA ILE A 111 34.28 8.10 1.97
C ILE A 111 34.86 6.69 2.06
N GLY A 112 36.18 6.57 2.07
CA GLY A 112 36.93 5.32 2.21
C GLY A 112 36.33 4.13 1.44
N GLU A 113 36.71 2.94 1.81
CA GLU A 113 36.20 1.68 1.21
C GLU A 113 34.86 1.19 1.80
N LYS A 114 33.95 2.10 2.18
CA LYS A 114 32.68 1.73 2.79
C LYS A 114 31.70 1.20 1.76
N ASN A 115 31.08 0.05 2.08
CA ASN A 115 29.92 -0.42 1.34
C ASN A 115 28.71 0.53 1.56
N PRO A 116 27.66 0.47 0.72
CA PRO A 116 26.50 1.38 0.82
C PRO A 116 25.81 1.37 2.18
N SER A 117 25.70 0.22 2.84
CA SER A 117 25.07 0.11 4.16
C SER A 117 25.85 0.83 5.25
N ASN A 118 27.19 0.67 5.26
CA ASN A 118 28.08 1.36 6.21
C ASN A 118 28.16 2.84 5.90
N TRP A 119 28.10 3.23 4.63
CA TRP A 119 28.04 4.61 4.21
C TRP A 119 26.79 5.31 4.76
N ARG A 120 25.62 4.72 4.58
CA ARG A 120 24.36 5.25 5.13
C ARG A 120 24.43 5.44 6.65
N LYS A 121 25.00 4.48 7.40
CA LYS A 121 25.22 4.61 8.84
C LYS A 121 26.14 5.77 9.18
N THR A 122 27.18 6.00 8.38
CA THR A 122 28.11 7.14 8.54
C THR A 122 27.39 8.46 8.33
N VAL A 123 26.62 8.59 7.25
CA VAL A 123 25.81 9.78 6.97
C VAL A 123 24.85 10.07 8.13
N THR A 124 24.08 9.08 8.57
CA THR A 124 23.13 9.23 9.68
C THR A 124 23.83 9.71 10.95
N ARG A 125 25.04 9.18 11.25
CA ARG A 125 25.81 9.55 12.44
C ARG A 125 26.34 10.99 12.36
N VAL A 126 26.81 11.43 11.19
CA VAL A 126 27.29 12.81 10.97
C VAL A 126 26.11 13.79 11.10
N VAL A 127 24.99 13.51 10.46
CA VAL A 127 23.78 14.36 10.55
C VAL A 127 23.30 14.48 12.00
N ALA A 128 23.26 13.36 12.73
CA ALA A 128 22.85 13.35 14.14
C ALA A 128 23.80 14.16 15.05
N SER A 129 25.11 14.16 14.75
CA SER A 129 26.09 14.95 15.54
C SER A 129 26.02 16.45 15.26
N LEU A 130 25.61 16.84 14.06
CA LEU A 130 25.52 18.26 13.67
C LEU A 130 24.19 18.92 14.08
N ASP A 131 23.12 18.15 14.16
CA ASP A 131 21.78 18.65 14.49
C ASP A 131 21.05 17.72 15.48
N PRO A 132 21.54 17.65 16.75
CA PRO A 132 20.93 16.78 17.75
C PRO A 132 19.52 17.24 18.18
N GLU A 133 19.26 18.54 18.21
CA GLU A 133 17.94 19.08 18.55
C GLU A 133 16.92 18.80 17.46
N GLY A 134 17.25 19.07 16.21
CA GLY A 134 16.40 18.73 15.08
C GLY A 134 16.18 17.22 14.96
N GLN A 135 17.18 16.40 15.29
CA GLN A 135 16.99 14.94 15.35
C GLN A 135 15.93 14.55 16.39
N ARG A 136 15.98 15.15 17.58
CA ARG A 136 14.98 14.91 18.64
C ARG A 136 13.59 15.32 18.19
N ALA A 137 13.43 16.51 17.64
CA ALA A 137 12.15 17.02 17.16
C ALA A 137 11.55 16.12 16.05
N ARG A 138 12.38 15.70 15.09
CA ARG A 138 11.97 14.75 14.03
C ARG A 138 11.57 13.39 14.60
N ALA A 139 12.31 12.87 15.58
CA ALA A 139 11.99 11.62 16.24
C ALA A 139 10.62 11.69 16.95
N GLU A 140 10.34 12.77 17.67
CA GLU A 140 9.05 13.00 18.33
C GLU A 140 7.90 13.09 17.32
N ALA A 141 8.10 13.84 16.23
CA ALA A 141 7.10 13.95 15.16
C ALA A 141 6.81 12.59 14.52
N ARG A 142 7.83 11.77 14.24
CA ARG A 142 7.68 10.42 13.68
C ARG A 142 7.03 9.45 14.65
N ARG A 143 7.26 9.56 15.96
CA ARG A 143 6.56 8.75 16.98
C ARG A 143 5.05 8.95 16.95
N LYS A 144 4.57 10.15 16.60
CA LYS A 144 3.12 10.43 16.43
C LYS A 144 2.52 9.73 15.20
N GLN A 145 3.33 9.37 14.21
CA GLN A 145 2.92 8.71 12.98
C GLN A 145 2.88 7.18 13.08
N ARG A 146 3.09 6.59 14.28
CA ARG A 146 3.03 5.15 14.48
C ARG A 146 1.67 4.61 14.06
N ARG A 147 1.67 3.49 13.34
CA ARG A 147 0.47 2.89 12.77
C ARG A 147 0.69 1.43 12.43
N VAL A 148 -0.40 0.72 12.24
CA VAL A 148 -0.41 -0.63 11.68
C VAL A 148 -1.24 -0.60 10.41
N GLU A 149 -0.71 -1.15 9.34
CA GLU A 149 -1.30 -1.19 8.01
C GLU A 149 -1.38 -2.64 7.52
N LEU A 150 -2.49 -2.99 6.87
CA LEU A 150 -2.71 -4.26 6.21
C LEU A 150 -2.74 -4.02 4.70
N HIS A 151 -1.88 -4.69 3.97
CA HIS A 151 -1.83 -4.65 2.51
C HIS A 151 -2.14 -6.03 1.98
N HIS A 152 -3.15 -6.13 1.13
CA HIS A 152 -3.52 -7.37 0.46
C HIS A 152 -2.58 -7.62 -0.71
N GLU A 153 -2.09 -8.87 -0.80
CA GLU A 153 -1.17 -9.31 -1.82
C GLU A 153 -1.86 -10.40 -2.69
N PRO A 154 -1.39 -10.68 -3.90
CA PRO A 154 -1.88 -11.80 -4.68
C PRO A 154 -1.77 -13.15 -3.94
N ASP A 155 -2.50 -14.16 -4.45
CA ASP A 155 -2.42 -15.55 -4.00
C ASP A 155 -2.78 -15.76 -2.51
N ALA A 156 -3.83 -15.07 -2.05
CA ALA A 156 -4.36 -15.15 -0.69
C ALA A 156 -3.32 -14.81 0.40
N MET A 157 -2.38 -13.92 0.08
CA MET A 157 -1.40 -13.40 1.03
C MET A 157 -1.74 -11.97 1.44
N ALA A 158 -1.18 -11.54 2.57
CA ALA A 158 -1.26 -10.15 3.01
C ALA A 158 -0.01 -9.77 3.81
N SER A 159 0.39 -8.50 3.69
CA SER A 159 1.48 -7.93 4.48
C SER A 159 0.91 -7.09 5.62
N LEU A 160 1.31 -7.42 6.85
CA LEU A 160 1.00 -6.63 8.04
C LEU A 160 2.19 -5.74 8.37
N TRP A 161 2.02 -4.44 8.21
CA TRP A 161 3.06 -3.45 8.46
C TRP A 161 2.82 -2.72 9.77
N ALA A 162 3.85 -2.68 10.62
CA ALA A 162 3.83 -1.90 11.86
C ALA A 162 4.93 -0.84 11.84
N TYR A 163 4.57 0.44 11.79
CA TYR A 163 5.48 1.56 11.92
C TYR A 163 5.56 1.99 13.39
N LEU A 164 6.63 1.58 14.06
CA LEU A 164 6.82 1.69 15.50
C LEU A 164 8.12 2.42 15.84
N PRO A 165 8.25 3.01 17.04
CA PRO A 165 9.54 3.44 17.57
C PRO A 165 10.56 2.31 17.51
N VAL A 166 11.81 2.65 17.16
CA VAL A 166 12.86 1.66 16.86
C VAL A 166 13.13 0.71 18.01
N GLU A 167 13.08 1.19 19.25
CA GLU A 167 13.28 0.39 20.44
C GLU A 167 12.17 -0.67 20.61
N ILE A 168 10.93 -0.31 20.31
CA ILE A 168 9.79 -1.24 20.37
C ILE A 168 9.88 -2.25 19.22
N ALA A 169 10.10 -1.78 17.99
CA ALA A 169 10.21 -2.66 16.82
C ALA A 169 11.35 -3.68 17.00
N THR A 170 12.51 -3.22 17.50
CA THR A 170 13.66 -4.09 17.76
C THR A 170 13.35 -5.12 18.85
N ALA A 171 12.70 -4.72 19.95
CA ALA A 171 12.33 -5.63 21.04
C ALA A 171 11.31 -6.66 20.58
N VAL A 172 10.29 -6.24 19.79
CA VAL A 172 9.29 -7.15 19.21
C VAL A 172 9.97 -8.18 18.31
N TYR A 173 10.81 -7.73 17.37
CA TYR A 173 11.52 -8.63 16.47
C TYR A 173 12.46 -9.59 17.22
N ALA A 174 13.22 -9.09 18.19
CA ALA A 174 14.10 -9.93 19.00
C ALA A 174 13.32 -11.02 19.78
N ARG A 175 12.14 -10.67 20.31
CA ARG A 175 11.27 -11.63 20.98
C ARG A 175 10.75 -12.71 20.03
N ILE A 176 10.29 -12.32 18.85
CA ILE A 176 9.84 -13.25 17.81
C ILE A 176 10.98 -14.19 17.40
N ASP A 177 12.15 -13.64 17.07
CA ASP A 177 13.32 -14.42 16.66
C ASP A 177 13.79 -15.40 17.74
N MET A 178 13.80 -14.95 19.00
CA MET A 178 14.15 -15.80 20.13
C MET A 178 13.20 -17.00 20.29
N LEU A 179 11.88 -16.74 20.15
CA LEU A 179 10.87 -17.82 20.27
C LEU A 179 10.93 -18.76 19.06
N ALA A 180 11.09 -18.23 17.85
CA ALA A 180 11.23 -19.02 16.63
C ALA A 180 12.47 -19.93 16.68
N ARG A 181 13.59 -19.45 17.22
CA ARG A 181 14.80 -20.28 17.43
C ARG A 181 14.56 -21.43 18.41
N LYS A 182 13.70 -21.26 19.42
CA LYS A 182 13.35 -22.35 20.36
C LYS A 182 12.50 -23.43 19.71
N LEU A 183 11.73 -23.10 18.67
CA LEU A 183 10.92 -24.06 17.93
C LEU A 183 11.75 -24.86 16.92
N ARG A 184 12.92 -24.35 16.51
CA ARG A 184 13.80 -25.00 15.54
C ARG A 184 14.64 -26.10 16.21
N VAL A 185 14.00 -27.24 16.53
CA VAL A 185 14.63 -28.40 17.16
C VAL A 185 14.24 -29.68 16.40
N GLY A 186 15.17 -30.63 16.31
CA GLY A 186 14.91 -31.93 15.68
C GLY A 186 14.59 -31.83 14.19
N ASP A 187 13.50 -32.46 13.77
CA ASP A 187 13.07 -32.60 12.38
C ASP A 187 12.19 -31.43 11.89
N GLU A 188 12.34 -30.24 12.47
CA GLU A 188 11.59 -29.05 12.05
C GLU A 188 11.91 -28.67 10.60
N THR A 189 10.93 -28.77 9.70
CA THR A 189 11.08 -28.55 8.27
C THR A 189 10.86 -27.10 7.84
N ARG A 190 10.19 -26.27 8.68
CA ARG A 190 9.92 -24.86 8.37
C ARG A 190 11.20 -24.03 8.39
N THR A 191 11.26 -23.04 7.53
CA THR A 191 12.36 -22.05 7.54
C THR A 191 12.24 -21.14 8.77
N MET A 192 13.33 -20.46 9.12
CA MET A 192 13.30 -19.47 10.22
C MET A 192 12.29 -18.36 10.00
N ASP A 193 12.07 -17.97 8.75
CA ASP A 193 11.10 -16.89 8.44
C ASP A 193 9.66 -17.38 8.57
N GLN A 194 9.37 -18.62 8.21
CA GLN A 194 8.09 -19.26 8.49
C GLN A 194 7.83 -19.37 10.01
N LEU A 195 8.81 -19.84 10.77
CA LEU A 195 8.71 -19.93 12.23
C LEU A 195 8.49 -18.56 12.88
N ARG A 196 9.13 -17.49 12.37
CA ARG A 196 8.89 -16.12 12.86
C ARG A 196 7.48 -15.63 12.55
N ALA A 197 6.96 -15.95 11.37
CA ALA A 197 5.58 -15.59 10.98
C ALA A 197 4.55 -16.32 11.87
N ASP A 198 4.74 -17.63 12.09
CA ASP A 198 3.88 -18.44 12.96
C ASP A 198 3.90 -17.93 14.39
N VAL A 199 5.09 -17.63 14.94
CA VAL A 199 5.25 -17.05 16.28
C VAL A 199 4.58 -15.69 16.40
N LEU A 200 4.69 -14.83 15.39
CA LEU A 200 4.00 -13.54 15.37
C LEU A 200 2.49 -13.74 15.45
N ALA A 201 1.95 -14.64 14.64
CA ALA A 201 0.53 -14.98 14.65
C ALA A 201 0.11 -15.52 16.03
N GLU A 202 0.85 -16.45 16.60
CA GLU A 202 0.56 -17.02 17.93
C GLU A 202 0.60 -15.97 19.05
N LEU A 203 1.54 -15.04 19.01
CA LEU A 203 1.64 -13.97 20.01
C LEU A 203 0.47 -12.98 19.95
N LEU A 204 -0.04 -12.70 18.76
CA LEU A 204 -1.13 -11.74 18.58
C LEU A 204 -2.51 -12.36 18.76
N LEU A 205 -2.67 -13.58 18.33
CA LEU A 205 -3.95 -14.26 18.25
C LEU A 205 -4.17 -15.25 19.41
N GLY A 206 -3.10 -15.61 20.12
CA GLY A 206 -3.11 -16.61 21.21
C GLY A 206 -2.82 -18.01 20.70
N LYS A 207 -2.59 -18.94 21.65
CA LYS A 207 -2.36 -20.35 21.30
C LYS A 207 -3.64 -20.98 20.75
N GLY A 208 -3.52 -21.70 19.66
CA GLY A 208 -4.66 -22.33 18.99
C GLY A 208 -5.52 -21.33 18.22
N TRP A 209 -4.90 -20.32 17.62
CA TRP A 209 -5.53 -19.30 16.76
C TRP A 209 -6.37 -19.87 15.61
N GLU A 210 -6.30 -21.16 15.38
CA GLU A 210 -7.17 -21.92 14.48
C GLU A 210 -8.66 -21.83 14.83
N GLY A 211 -9.00 -21.24 16.01
CA GLY A 211 -10.37 -20.99 16.46
C GLY A 211 -10.69 -19.53 16.73
N LEU A 212 -10.15 -18.61 15.92
CA LEU A 212 -10.25 -17.18 16.16
C LEU A 212 -11.66 -16.63 16.10
N ALA A 213 -11.99 -15.87 17.13
CA ALA A 213 -13.06 -14.89 17.16
C ALA A 213 -12.73 -13.60 16.35
N ALA A 214 -11.74 -13.59 15.46
CA ALA A 214 -11.60 -12.55 14.49
C ALA A 214 -12.73 -12.73 13.46
N GLN A 215 -13.60 -11.74 13.33
CA GLN A 215 -14.68 -11.78 12.34
C GLN A 215 -14.08 -11.66 10.94
N VAL A 216 -13.75 -12.81 10.35
CA VAL A 216 -13.35 -12.94 8.96
C VAL A 216 -14.60 -13.35 8.20
N PHE A 217 -15.03 -12.51 7.25
CA PHE A 217 -16.18 -12.77 6.42
C PHE A 217 -15.73 -13.34 5.09
N ILE A 218 -16.26 -14.51 4.73
CA ILE A 218 -16.04 -15.14 3.42
C ILE A 218 -17.37 -15.40 2.73
N HIS A 219 -17.41 -15.19 1.43
CA HIS A 219 -18.50 -15.64 0.57
C HIS A 219 -18.03 -16.88 -0.17
N ILE A 220 -18.65 -18.02 0.13
CA ILE A 220 -18.31 -19.30 -0.47
C ILE A 220 -19.54 -19.86 -1.19
N PRO A 221 -19.43 -20.23 -2.49
CA PRO A 221 -20.49 -20.94 -3.19
C PRO A 221 -20.84 -22.25 -2.49
N LEU A 222 -22.12 -22.63 -2.49
CA LEU A 222 -22.57 -23.84 -1.79
C LEU A 222 -21.86 -25.09 -2.30
N ASP A 223 -21.69 -25.22 -3.60
CA ASP A 223 -21.01 -26.35 -4.24
C ASP A 223 -19.54 -26.44 -3.80
N THR A 224 -18.87 -25.29 -3.65
CA THR A 224 -17.50 -25.20 -3.13
C THR A 224 -17.46 -25.54 -1.64
N ALA A 225 -18.43 -25.04 -0.87
CA ALA A 225 -18.55 -25.36 0.56
C ALA A 225 -18.75 -26.86 0.82
N LEU A 226 -19.54 -27.53 -0.04
CA LEU A 226 -19.81 -28.97 -0.01
C LEU A 226 -18.69 -29.81 -0.65
N GLY A 227 -17.68 -29.19 -1.25
CA GLY A 227 -16.60 -29.88 -1.95
C GLY A 227 -17.00 -30.55 -3.25
N ILE A 228 -18.15 -30.18 -3.84
CA ILE A 228 -18.67 -30.69 -5.12
C ILE A 228 -17.87 -30.06 -6.28
N ARG A 229 -17.51 -28.79 -6.14
CA ARG A 229 -16.69 -28.02 -7.07
C ARG A 229 -15.57 -27.34 -6.31
N ASP A 230 -14.56 -26.90 -7.02
CA ASP A 230 -13.41 -26.18 -6.44
C ASP A 230 -13.35 -24.75 -6.98
N ASP A 231 -14.53 -24.13 -7.13
CA ASP A 231 -14.63 -22.75 -7.52
C ASP A 231 -14.07 -21.87 -6.38
N GLY A 232 -13.49 -20.72 -6.74
CA GLY A 232 -12.98 -19.75 -5.78
C GLY A 232 -14.08 -19.24 -4.84
N CYS A 233 -13.67 -18.74 -3.70
CA CYS A 233 -14.52 -17.99 -2.77
C CYS A 233 -13.94 -16.61 -2.57
N GLU A 234 -14.66 -15.74 -1.88
CA GLU A 234 -14.23 -14.37 -1.68
C GLU A 234 -14.05 -14.04 -0.19
N LEU A 235 -12.89 -13.53 0.14
CA LEU A 235 -12.60 -12.98 1.45
C LEU A 235 -12.89 -11.47 1.44
N VAL A 236 -13.85 -11.07 2.25
CA VAL A 236 -14.26 -9.65 2.30
C VAL A 236 -13.09 -8.74 2.68
N GLY A 237 -12.85 -7.74 1.83
CA GLY A 237 -11.75 -6.79 1.99
C GLY A 237 -10.41 -7.25 1.38
N HIS A 238 -10.31 -8.53 0.93
CA HIS A 238 -9.15 -9.06 0.22
C HIS A 238 -9.46 -9.27 -1.27
N GLY A 239 -10.59 -9.96 -1.56
CA GLY A 239 -10.96 -10.40 -2.88
C GLY A 239 -10.96 -11.92 -3.02
N PRO A 240 -10.82 -12.45 -4.24
CA PRO A 240 -10.87 -13.88 -4.49
C PRO A 240 -9.76 -14.65 -3.76
N ILE A 241 -10.14 -15.80 -3.18
CA ILE A 241 -9.23 -16.77 -2.56
C ILE A 241 -9.60 -18.20 -3.03
N PRO A 242 -8.65 -19.14 -3.01
CA PRO A 242 -8.94 -20.54 -3.34
C PRO A 242 -10.04 -21.15 -2.46
N GLY A 243 -10.91 -21.97 -3.04
CA GLY A 243 -12.01 -22.63 -2.33
C GLY A 243 -11.56 -23.50 -1.16
N GLU A 244 -10.39 -24.11 -1.25
CA GLU A 244 -9.80 -24.89 -0.17
C GLU A 244 -9.54 -24.03 1.10
N ILE A 245 -9.01 -22.81 0.93
CA ILE A 245 -8.80 -21.87 2.05
C ILE A 245 -10.14 -21.47 2.65
N GLY A 246 -11.17 -21.22 1.81
CA GLY A 246 -12.52 -20.95 2.28
C GLY A 246 -13.08 -22.10 3.11
N ARG A 247 -12.95 -23.36 2.68
CA ARG A 247 -13.36 -24.54 3.45
C ARG A 247 -12.60 -24.70 4.75
N GLN A 248 -11.30 -24.41 4.78
CA GLN A 248 -10.49 -24.42 6.02
C GLN A 248 -11.02 -23.41 7.02
N LEU A 249 -11.26 -22.16 6.61
CA LEU A 249 -11.82 -21.10 7.45
C LEU A 249 -13.23 -21.48 7.95
N MET A 250 -14.03 -22.07 7.07
CA MET A 250 -15.39 -22.52 7.35
C MET A 250 -15.45 -23.59 8.44
N ASN A 251 -14.50 -24.52 8.42
CA ASN A 251 -14.45 -25.66 9.37
C ASN A 251 -13.74 -25.31 10.69
N GLN A 252 -13.30 -24.08 10.90
CA GLN A 252 -12.69 -23.68 12.15
C GLN A 252 -13.71 -23.68 13.30
N PRO A 253 -13.31 -24.09 14.51
CA PRO A 253 -14.15 -24.00 15.69
C PRO A 253 -14.65 -22.57 15.92
N GLY A 254 -15.96 -22.40 16.10
CA GLY A 254 -16.56 -21.07 16.32
C GLY A 254 -16.97 -20.32 15.06
N SER A 255 -16.77 -20.88 13.87
CA SER A 255 -17.29 -20.33 12.61
C SER A 255 -18.82 -20.29 12.62
N VAL A 256 -19.38 -19.10 12.31
CA VAL A 256 -20.84 -18.91 12.21
C VAL A 256 -21.21 -18.76 10.75
N TRP A 257 -22.20 -19.54 10.32
CA TRP A 257 -22.63 -19.59 8.92
C TRP A 257 -23.94 -18.85 8.75
N ARG A 258 -24.03 -18.09 7.68
CA ARG A 258 -25.29 -17.48 7.23
C ARG A 258 -25.53 -17.83 5.77
N LYS A 259 -26.75 -18.28 5.48
CA LYS A 259 -27.17 -18.52 4.10
C LYS A 259 -27.54 -17.20 3.45
N VAL A 260 -26.93 -16.90 2.32
CA VAL A 260 -27.28 -15.76 1.47
C VAL A 260 -27.95 -16.31 0.21
N LEU A 261 -29.14 -15.84 -0.10
CA LEU A 261 -29.82 -16.18 -1.34
C LEU A 261 -29.42 -15.20 -2.44
N THR A 262 -28.84 -15.72 -3.50
CA THR A 262 -28.49 -14.95 -4.69
C THR A 262 -29.43 -15.29 -5.85
N ASP A 263 -29.72 -14.32 -6.69
CA ASP A 263 -30.40 -14.53 -7.95
C ASP A 263 -29.51 -15.40 -8.86
N PRO A 264 -30.00 -16.54 -9.39
CA PRO A 264 -29.17 -17.46 -10.14
C PRO A 264 -28.73 -16.94 -11.52
N VAL A 265 -29.32 -15.84 -12.00
CA VAL A 265 -29.00 -15.25 -13.31
C VAL A 265 -28.05 -14.06 -13.15
N SER A 266 -28.30 -13.19 -12.16
CA SER A 266 -27.52 -11.96 -11.95
C SER A 266 -26.50 -12.07 -10.82
N GLY A 267 -26.56 -13.13 -9.97
CA GLY A 267 -25.71 -13.26 -8.78
C GLY A 267 -26.02 -12.24 -7.66
N THR A 268 -27.06 -11.42 -7.81
CA THR A 268 -27.41 -10.38 -6.84
C THR A 268 -28.21 -10.93 -5.66
N VAL A 269 -28.06 -10.32 -4.49
CA VAL A 269 -28.69 -10.73 -3.23
C VAL A 269 -30.11 -10.17 -3.16
N ARG A 270 -31.12 -10.99 -2.76
CA ARG A 270 -32.54 -10.59 -2.59
C ARG A 270 -33.05 -10.80 -1.16
N ASP A 271 -33.66 -9.75 -0.64
CA ASP A 271 -34.63 -9.44 0.44
C ASP A 271 -34.62 -10.06 1.86
N ILE A 272 -34.91 -9.16 2.85
CA ILE A 272 -35.56 -9.40 4.17
C ILE A 272 -36.25 -8.12 4.69
N GLY A 273 -37.57 -8.14 4.86
CA GLY A 273 -38.55 -7.09 5.14
C GLY A 273 -38.39 -6.09 6.31
N ARG A 274 -39.30 -5.12 6.40
CA ARG A 274 -39.32 -3.75 6.95
C ARG A 274 -39.67 -3.53 8.42
N THR A 275 -39.21 -2.39 9.06
CA THR A 275 -39.97 -1.31 9.79
C THR A 275 -39.20 -0.43 10.76
N ARG A 276 -37.93 0.01 10.56
CA ARG A 276 -37.24 0.93 11.51
C ARG A 276 -36.29 1.86 10.81
N TYR A 277 -36.06 3.09 11.36
CA TYR A 277 -35.07 4.07 10.91
C TYR A 277 -33.65 3.50 10.86
N ARG A 278 -33.23 2.79 11.92
CA ARG A 278 -31.94 2.06 11.86
C ARG A 278 -32.20 0.73 11.16
N PRO A 279 -31.43 0.42 10.10
CA PRO A 279 -31.53 -0.89 9.47
C PRO A 279 -31.39 -1.99 10.52
N PRO A 280 -32.28 -2.97 10.56
CA PRO A 280 -32.07 -4.19 11.34
C PRO A 280 -30.71 -4.81 11.01
N ALA A 281 -30.10 -5.52 11.96
CA ALA A 281 -28.78 -6.09 11.77
C ALA A 281 -28.69 -6.94 10.48
N ASP A 282 -29.74 -7.71 10.21
CA ASP A 282 -29.84 -8.59 9.03
C ASP A 282 -29.93 -7.79 7.72
N LEU A 283 -30.67 -6.68 7.70
CA LEU A 283 -30.76 -5.81 6.53
C LEU A 283 -29.43 -5.06 6.29
N ALA A 284 -28.81 -4.56 7.36
CA ALA A 284 -27.51 -3.92 7.26
C ALA A 284 -26.42 -4.90 6.78
N GLU A 285 -26.50 -6.17 7.19
CA GLU A 285 -25.63 -7.23 6.73
C GLU A 285 -25.87 -7.55 5.24
N LEU A 286 -27.14 -7.66 4.83
CA LEU A 286 -27.52 -7.86 3.43
C LEU A 286 -26.92 -6.78 2.53
N VAL A 287 -27.09 -5.50 2.91
CA VAL A 287 -26.54 -4.36 2.15
C VAL A 287 -24.99 -4.43 2.09
N ARG A 288 -24.33 -4.81 3.20
CA ARG A 288 -22.87 -4.99 3.21
C ARG A 288 -22.40 -6.12 2.32
N VAL A 289 -23.11 -7.23 2.29
CA VAL A 289 -22.81 -8.38 1.44
C VAL A 289 -23.00 -8.04 -0.04
N ARG A 290 -24.09 -7.31 -0.36
CA ARG A 290 -24.35 -6.84 -1.73
C ARG A 290 -23.26 -5.86 -2.21
N ASP A 291 -22.92 -4.87 -1.40
CA ASP A 291 -22.08 -3.75 -1.80
C ASP A 291 -20.58 -4.00 -1.66
N ARG A 292 -20.18 -4.88 -0.74
CA ARG A 292 -18.78 -5.32 -0.48
C ARG A 292 -17.81 -4.19 -0.09
N THR A 293 -17.95 -3.04 -0.72
CA THR A 293 -17.17 -1.82 -0.47
C THR A 293 -18.07 -0.59 -0.39
N CYS A 294 -17.50 0.54 -0.02
CA CYS A 294 -18.16 1.84 -0.16
C CYS A 294 -18.56 2.07 -1.62
N ARG A 295 -19.82 2.47 -1.84
CA ARG A 295 -20.40 2.63 -3.19
C ARG A 295 -20.00 3.92 -3.89
N ALA A 296 -19.34 4.85 -3.20
CA ALA A 296 -18.82 6.06 -3.85
C ALA A 296 -17.75 5.70 -4.88
N PRO A 297 -17.78 6.30 -6.09
CA PRO A 297 -16.85 6.00 -7.17
C PRO A 297 -15.37 6.11 -6.73
N GLY A 298 -14.59 5.07 -7.02
CA GLY A 298 -13.17 5.00 -6.69
C GLY A 298 -12.83 4.71 -5.22
N CYS A 299 -13.82 4.39 -4.37
CA CYS A 299 -13.59 4.06 -2.96
C CYS A 299 -13.61 2.54 -2.72
N ASN A 300 -12.51 2.01 -2.25
CA ASN A 300 -12.35 0.57 -1.95
C ASN A 300 -12.47 0.25 -0.45
N ARG A 301 -13.09 1.15 0.37
CA ARG A 301 -13.24 0.87 1.81
C ARG A 301 -14.22 -0.28 2.03
N PRO A 302 -13.85 -1.35 2.74
CA PRO A 302 -14.71 -2.50 3.00
C PRO A 302 -16.05 -2.10 3.63
N ALA A 303 -17.14 -2.73 3.19
CA ALA A 303 -18.50 -2.43 3.63
C ALA A 303 -18.71 -2.59 5.14
N GLN A 304 -17.92 -3.46 5.83
CA GLN A 304 -17.93 -3.61 7.28
C GLN A 304 -17.50 -2.33 8.03
N ARG A 305 -16.78 -1.43 7.35
CA ARG A 305 -16.34 -0.11 7.87
C ARG A 305 -17.17 1.03 7.29
N CYS A 306 -18.34 0.69 6.73
CA CYS A 306 -19.28 1.63 6.12
C CYS A 306 -20.60 1.63 6.90
N ASP A 307 -21.28 2.77 6.84
CA ASP A 307 -22.67 2.88 7.28
C ASP A 307 -23.59 2.36 6.16
N ALA A 308 -24.64 1.63 6.51
CA ALA A 308 -25.75 1.36 5.59
C ALA A 308 -26.64 2.61 5.58
N ASP A 309 -26.43 3.45 4.57
CA ASP A 309 -27.04 4.78 4.46
C ASP A 309 -28.26 4.76 3.53
N HIS A 310 -29.28 5.58 3.88
CA HIS A 310 -30.47 5.75 3.06
C HIS A 310 -30.16 6.58 1.82
N CYS A 311 -30.32 6.04 0.64
CA CYS A 311 -30.11 6.78 -0.61
C CYS A 311 -31.10 7.92 -0.77
N THR A 312 -32.40 7.68 -0.58
CA THR A 312 -33.41 8.71 -0.32
C THR A 312 -33.52 8.89 1.19
N ALA A 313 -33.29 10.10 1.68
CA ALA A 313 -33.27 10.37 3.11
C ALA A 313 -34.60 9.98 3.81
N TRP A 314 -34.51 9.45 5.02
CA TRP A 314 -35.68 9.12 5.83
C TRP A 314 -36.62 10.33 6.04
N SER A 315 -36.02 11.53 6.19
CA SER A 315 -36.78 12.81 6.28
C SER A 315 -37.53 13.15 4.99
N GLN A 316 -37.22 12.52 3.88
CA GLN A 316 -37.85 12.64 2.56
C GLN A 316 -38.72 11.42 2.21
N ASN A 317 -39.23 10.72 3.22
CA ASN A 317 -40.03 9.50 3.09
C ASN A 317 -39.26 8.29 2.46
N GLY A 318 -37.95 8.26 2.53
CA GLY A 318 -37.14 7.10 2.13
C GLY A 318 -37.34 5.93 3.09
N ASP A 319 -37.69 4.78 2.56
CA ASP A 319 -37.88 3.54 3.34
C ASP A 319 -36.58 2.92 3.78
N THR A 320 -36.57 2.23 4.93
CA THR A 320 -35.47 1.39 5.36
C THR A 320 -35.62 -0.01 4.76
N CYS A 321 -35.18 -0.16 3.52
CA CYS A 321 -35.22 -1.41 2.76
C CYS A 321 -33.97 -1.52 1.88
N GLU A 322 -33.73 -2.71 1.34
CA GLU A 322 -32.57 -2.98 0.46
C GLU A 322 -32.52 -2.09 -0.78
N HIS A 323 -33.69 -1.70 -1.31
CA HIS A 323 -33.84 -0.85 -2.48
C HIS A 323 -33.59 0.65 -2.20
N ASN A 324 -33.33 1.02 -0.94
CA ASN A 324 -33.03 2.39 -0.54
C ASN A 324 -31.81 2.52 0.37
N LEU A 325 -31.05 1.48 0.54
CA LEU A 325 -29.84 1.50 1.35
C LEU A 325 -28.60 1.18 0.50
N CYS A 326 -27.51 1.91 0.73
CA CYS A 326 -26.20 1.59 0.18
C CYS A 326 -25.08 1.78 1.21
N CYS A 327 -23.96 1.11 1.03
CA CYS A 327 -22.80 1.26 1.89
C CYS A 327 -22.03 2.53 1.54
N LEU A 328 -21.97 3.49 2.44
CA LEU A 328 -21.09 4.66 2.35
C LEU A 328 -20.15 4.71 3.55
N CYS A 329 -18.86 4.89 3.29
CA CYS A 329 -17.93 5.13 4.38
C CYS A 329 -18.19 6.53 5.00
N ARG A 330 -17.77 6.74 6.24
CA ARG A 330 -18.05 7.97 6.99
C ARG A 330 -17.68 9.25 6.24
N HIS A 331 -16.62 9.21 5.41
CA HIS A 331 -16.22 10.33 4.57
C HIS A 331 -17.28 10.59 3.46
N HIS A 332 -17.68 9.55 2.73
CA HIS A 332 -18.62 9.69 1.62
C HIS A 332 -20.08 9.84 2.08
N HIS A 333 -20.41 9.33 3.26
CA HIS A 333 -21.68 9.62 3.92
C HIS A 333 -21.80 11.13 4.22
N GLY A 334 -20.75 11.77 4.76
CA GLY A 334 -20.73 13.22 4.95
C GLY A 334 -20.69 14.01 3.64
N LEU A 335 -20.07 13.46 2.59
CA LEU A 335 -20.00 14.13 1.29
C LEU A 335 -21.36 14.25 0.59
N LYS A 336 -22.31 13.35 0.88
CA LYS A 336 -23.66 13.37 0.36
C LYS A 336 -24.43 14.64 0.75
N ASP A 337 -24.12 15.20 1.92
CA ASP A 337 -24.77 16.40 2.44
C ASP A 337 -24.08 17.72 2.00
N GLU A 338 -22.96 17.62 1.26
CA GLU A 338 -22.20 18.78 0.80
C GLU A 338 -22.86 19.44 -0.43
N PRO A 339 -22.91 20.78 -0.48
CA PRO A 339 -23.52 21.49 -1.60
C PRO A 339 -22.93 21.15 -2.95
N GLY A 340 -23.79 20.88 -3.93
CA GLY A 340 -23.43 20.60 -5.30
C GLY A 340 -23.06 19.15 -5.59
N TRP A 341 -23.10 18.28 -4.58
CA TRP A 341 -23.02 16.83 -4.77
C TRP A 341 -24.42 16.23 -4.80
N THR A 342 -24.67 15.31 -5.73
CA THR A 342 -25.91 14.53 -5.77
C THR A 342 -25.60 13.04 -5.81
N PHE A 343 -26.41 12.26 -5.09
CA PHE A 343 -26.29 10.80 -5.00
C PHE A 343 -27.63 10.21 -5.43
N GLU A 344 -27.67 9.61 -6.60
CA GLU A 344 -28.87 8.99 -7.18
C GLU A 344 -28.70 7.47 -7.17
N PHE A 345 -29.64 6.78 -6.59
CA PHE A 345 -29.62 5.33 -6.45
C PHE A 345 -30.76 4.71 -7.24
N ASP A 346 -30.42 3.75 -8.10
CA ASP A 346 -31.41 2.96 -8.83
C ASP A 346 -31.81 1.76 -7.96
N PRO A 347 -33.09 1.68 -7.52
CA PRO A 347 -33.55 0.62 -6.64
C PRO A 347 -33.58 -0.76 -7.29
N ASP A 348 -33.68 -0.84 -8.63
CA ASP A 348 -33.79 -2.11 -9.36
C ASP A 348 -32.41 -2.74 -9.64
N THR A 349 -31.43 -1.92 -9.96
CA THR A 349 -30.06 -2.36 -10.31
C THR A 349 -29.07 -2.18 -9.16
N ALA A 350 -29.43 -1.43 -8.12
CA ALA A 350 -28.57 -0.96 -7.06
C ALA A 350 -27.37 -0.13 -7.57
N ASP A 351 -27.49 0.50 -8.74
CA ASP A 351 -26.49 1.42 -9.26
C ASP A 351 -26.53 2.72 -8.44
N LEU A 352 -25.35 3.20 -8.06
CA LEU A 352 -25.21 4.50 -7.43
C LEU A 352 -24.51 5.45 -8.39
N THR A 353 -25.19 6.53 -8.77
CA THR A 353 -24.63 7.61 -9.58
C THR A 353 -24.33 8.80 -8.69
N VAL A 354 -23.09 9.24 -8.69
CA VAL A 354 -22.61 10.41 -7.95
C VAL A 354 -22.27 11.51 -8.93
N THR A 355 -22.92 12.66 -8.81
CA THR A 355 -22.62 13.85 -9.61
C THR A 355 -21.88 14.87 -8.77
N THR A 356 -20.75 15.34 -9.31
CA THR A 356 -19.86 16.31 -8.65
C THR A 356 -20.35 17.74 -8.86
N PRO A 357 -19.91 18.73 -8.07
CA PRO A 357 -20.21 20.15 -8.29
C PRO A 357 -19.81 20.69 -9.66
N THR A 358 -18.94 19.99 -10.37
CA THR A 358 -18.54 20.34 -11.76
C THR A 358 -19.48 19.76 -12.81
N GLY A 359 -20.57 19.09 -12.42
CA GLY A 359 -21.55 18.48 -13.30
C GLY A 359 -21.12 17.15 -13.93
N ARG A 360 -20.05 16.54 -13.45
CA ARG A 360 -19.62 15.21 -13.92
C ARG A 360 -20.25 14.12 -13.08
N SER A 361 -20.82 13.11 -13.74
CA SER A 361 -21.48 11.97 -13.10
C SER A 361 -20.66 10.68 -13.28
N TYR A 362 -20.62 9.89 -12.24
CA TYR A 362 -19.94 8.60 -12.20
C TYR A 362 -20.86 7.57 -11.55
N SER A 363 -21.03 6.42 -12.20
CA SER A 363 -21.90 5.36 -11.69
C SER A 363 -21.07 4.16 -11.23
N THR A 364 -21.51 3.53 -10.14
CA THR A 364 -20.95 2.29 -9.61
C THR A 364 -22.06 1.25 -9.48
N ARG A 365 -21.75 0.01 -9.80
CA ARG A 365 -22.65 -1.15 -9.68
C ARG A 365 -22.11 -2.11 -8.62
N PRO A 366 -22.97 -2.81 -7.84
CA PRO A 366 -22.51 -3.93 -7.03
C PRO A 366 -21.88 -5.00 -7.93
N GLU A 367 -20.70 -5.45 -7.56
CA GLU A 367 -20.07 -6.58 -8.26
C GLU A 367 -20.81 -7.87 -7.91
N PRO A 368 -21.09 -8.75 -8.88
CA PRO A 368 -21.71 -10.04 -8.61
C PRO A 368 -20.83 -10.85 -7.66
N LEU A 369 -21.44 -11.60 -6.72
CA LEU A 369 -20.72 -12.49 -5.80
C LEU A 369 -20.12 -13.70 -6.53
N LEU A 370 -20.69 -14.06 -7.67
CA LEU A 370 -20.24 -15.15 -8.53
C LEU A 370 -20.09 -14.59 -9.93
N ASP A 371 -18.98 -14.89 -10.56
CA ASP A 371 -18.84 -14.58 -11.98
C ASP A 371 -19.90 -15.36 -12.76
N PRO A 372 -20.57 -14.73 -13.74
CA PRO A 372 -21.47 -15.45 -14.62
C PRO A 372 -20.68 -16.59 -15.31
N PRO A 373 -21.27 -17.77 -15.46
CA PRO A 373 -20.59 -18.87 -16.14
C PRO A 373 -20.09 -18.38 -17.51
N PRO A 374 -18.87 -18.76 -17.92
CA PRO A 374 -18.32 -18.35 -19.19
C PRO A 374 -19.33 -18.69 -20.31
N PRO A 375 -19.51 -17.80 -21.30
CA PRO A 375 -20.44 -18.05 -22.38
C PRO A 375 -20.12 -19.41 -22.97
N LYS A 376 -21.14 -20.29 -23.09
CA LYS A 376 -20.98 -21.59 -23.75
C LYS A 376 -20.40 -21.31 -25.14
N ILE A 377 -19.15 -21.71 -25.34
CA ILE A 377 -18.54 -21.68 -26.66
C ILE A 377 -19.38 -22.66 -27.49
N THR A 378 -20.35 -22.16 -28.24
CA THR A 378 -20.99 -22.93 -29.28
C THR A 378 -19.92 -23.16 -30.33
N ASN A 379 -19.45 -24.41 -30.42
CA ASN A 379 -18.58 -24.87 -31.50
C ASN A 379 -19.35 -24.82 -32.83
N GLY A 380 -19.72 -23.61 -33.25
CA GLY A 380 -20.12 -23.38 -34.63
C GLY A 380 -18.84 -23.20 -35.46
N PRO A 381 -18.79 -23.67 -36.69
CA PRO A 381 -17.66 -23.41 -37.57
C PRO A 381 -17.48 -21.90 -37.65
N PRO A 382 -16.20 -21.37 -37.69
CA PRO A 382 -15.95 -19.96 -37.82
C PRO A 382 -16.70 -19.44 -39.09
N PRO A 383 -17.26 -18.22 -39.02
CA PRO A 383 -17.97 -17.64 -40.15
C PRO A 383 -16.95 -17.22 -41.21
N PHE A 384 -16.30 -18.17 -41.90
CA PHE A 384 -15.58 -18.16 -43.20
C PHE A 384 -14.43 -19.16 -43.25
#